data_b9766949da05a8e8b3b4e4ee7782409d
#
_entry.id   b9766949da05a8e8b3b4e4ee7782409d
#
_cell.length_a   1.000
_cell.length_b   1.000
_cell.length_c   1.000
_cell.angle_alpha   90.00
_cell.angle_beta   90.00
_cell.angle_gamma   90.00
#
_symmetry.space_group_name_H-M   'P 1'
#
loop_
_entity.id
_entity.type
_entity.pdbx_description
1 polymer ?
#
loop_
_entity_poly.entity_id
_entity_poly.type
_entity_poly.pdbx_seq_one_letter_code
_entity_poly.pdbx_strand_id
1 'polypeptide(L)'
;MQEIIKPEVEIYSEPKTPKSVNYHFTRLCNYSCGFCFHTQKTSYILPLEKAIYGLKLLKEAGTQKINFAGGEPFTHPNFLGELIRQCKENIGINKVSVITNGSLVKRSFFEKFGKYIDVFGVSCDSFIAETNIKIGRGRKGDNVKKLFELRELCKEYSIKFKLNTVVCSYNKDENMVENIKKLDPYRWKVFQVLLVKGENEGGDKLRDVTRFQITNEEFEQFKKRHEELSCMVPESNDSMKSSYLILDEYMRFLDKGDGEEIHSESILDVGVNKALEAIYYDEKEFIKRKGDYLFNDRDPCLQCEVKQEIGRDF
;
A
#
# COMPACT_ATOMS: atom_id res chain seq x y z
N MET A 1 -54.42 -4.83 -27.56
CA MET A 1 -53.45 -5.20 -26.52
C MET A 1 -52.45 -4.06 -26.43
N GLN A 2 -52.53 -3.24 -25.40
CA GLN A 2 -51.57 -2.19 -25.14
C GLN A 2 -50.40 -2.80 -24.35
N GLU A 3 -49.17 -2.77 -24.92
CA GLU A 3 -47.95 -3.12 -24.21
C GLU A 3 -47.70 -2.07 -23.10
N ILE A 4 -47.71 -2.55 -21.88
CA ILE A 4 -47.30 -1.78 -20.69
C ILE A 4 -45.77 -1.73 -20.70
N ILE A 5 -45.20 -0.60 -21.13
CA ILE A 5 -43.77 -0.28 -20.97
C ILE A 5 -43.55 -0.11 -19.46
N LYS A 6 -42.86 -1.09 -18.87
CA LYS A 6 -42.34 -0.94 -17.50
C LYS A 6 -41.25 0.12 -17.52
N PRO A 7 -41.26 1.11 -16.63
CA PRO A 7 -40.15 2.05 -16.53
C PRO A 7 -38.86 1.27 -16.08
N GLU A 8 -37.78 1.44 -16.83
CA GLU A 8 -36.46 1.06 -16.38
C GLU A 8 -36.19 1.83 -15.09
N VAL A 9 -36.07 1.10 -13.99
CA VAL A 9 -35.57 1.64 -12.74
C VAL A 9 -34.11 1.85 -12.91
N GLU A 10 -33.66 3.07 -13.24
CA GLU A 10 -32.24 3.45 -13.09
C GLU A 10 -31.87 3.22 -11.63
N ILE A 11 -31.11 2.15 -11.40
CA ILE A 11 -30.48 1.91 -10.10
C ILE A 11 -29.37 2.94 -9.98
N TYR A 12 -29.67 4.10 -9.41
CA TYR A 12 -28.66 5.06 -8.97
C TYR A 12 -27.82 4.38 -7.88
N SER A 13 -26.69 3.82 -8.27
CA SER A 13 -25.68 3.42 -7.31
C SER A 13 -25.17 4.68 -6.63
N GLU A 14 -25.16 4.69 -5.30
CA GLU A 14 -24.58 5.82 -4.56
C GLU A 14 -23.15 6.10 -5.07
N PRO A 15 -22.75 7.38 -5.21
CA PRO A 15 -21.44 7.73 -5.72
C PRO A 15 -20.34 7.11 -4.84
N LYS A 16 -19.41 6.38 -5.46
CA LYS A 16 -18.27 5.75 -4.78
C LYS A 16 -17.41 6.83 -4.13
N THR A 17 -17.09 6.68 -2.84
CA THR A 17 -16.25 7.63 -2.13
C THR A 17 -14.80 7.11 -2.03
N PRO A 18 -13.78 7.84 -2.53
CA PRO A 18 -12.39 7.41 -2.48
C PRO A 18 -11.76 7.66 -1.10
N LYS A 19 -12.27 7.00 -0.04
CA LYS A 19 -11.85 7.22 1.35
C LYS A 19 -10.35 7.09 1.58
N SER A 20 -9.68 6.18 0.84
CA SER A 20 -8.25 5.91 0.94
C SER A 20 -7.63 5.69 -0.43
N VAL A 21 -6.69 6.54 -0.81
CA VAL A 21 -6.01 6.48 -2.12
C VAL A 21 -4.50 6.24 -1.93
N ASN A 22 -3.94 5.35 -2.74
CA ASN A 22 -2.50 5.15 -2.85
C ASN A 22 -2.00 5.96 -4.05
N TYR A 23 -1.29 7.04 -3.80
CA TYR A 23 -0.74 7.88 -4.86
C TYR A 23 0.68 7.45 -5.19
N HIS A 24 0.84 6.82 -6.34
CA HIS A 24 2.10 6.38 -6.92
C HIS A 24 2.66 7.46 -7.85
N PHE A 25 3.18 8.53 -7.28
CA PHE A 25 3.57 9.74 -8.00
C PHE A 25 4.82 9.58 -8.88
N THR A 26 5.51 8.45 -8.80
CA THR A 26 6.68 8.11 -9.62
C THR A 26 6.76 6.60 -9.86
N ARG A 27 7.25 6.20 -11.02
CA ARG A 27 7.60 4.80 -11.33
C ARG A 27 9.09 4.52 -11.14
N LEU A 28 9.92 5.55 -10.91
CA LEU A 28 11.34 5.38 -10.68
C LEU A 28 11.60 4.60 -9.38
N CYS A 29 12.40 3.54 -9.46
CA CYS A 29 12.77 2.71 -8.33
C CYS A 29 14.23 2.28 -8.43
N ASN A 30 14.92 2.27 -7.32
CA ASN A 30 16.30 1.79 -7.23
C ASN A 30 16.40 0.27 -6.98
N TYR A 31 15.26 -0.43 -6.82
CA TYR A 31 15.16 -1.89 -6.72
C TYR A 31 14.49 -2.49 -7.97
N SER A 32 14.63 -3.82 -8.13
CA SER A 32 14.11 -4.54 -9.29
C SER A 32 13.37 -5.81 -8.90
N CYS A 33 12.50 -5.71 -7.87
CA CYS A 33 11.67 -6.84 -7.40
C CYS A 33 10.92 -7.46 -8.57
N GLY A 34 11.08 -8.79 -8.75
CA GLY A 34 10.61 -9.48 -9.95
C GLY A 34 9.08 -9.58 -10.07
N PHE A 35 8.36 -9.49 -8.96
CA PHE A 35 6.89 -9.48 -8.91
C PHE A 35 6.27 -8.08 -8.95
N CYS A 36 7.08 -6.99 -9.07
CA CYS A 36 6.55 -5.64 -8.99
C CYS A 36 5.54 -5.36 -10.11
N PHE A 37 4.34 -4.91 -9.73
CA PHE A 37 3.29 -4.53 -10.69
C PHE A 37 3.36 -3.06 -11.10
N HIS A 38 4.09 -2.22 -10.37
CA HIS A 38 4.24 -0.79 -10.69
C HIS A 38 5.67 -0.52 -11.17
N THR A 39 5.96 -0.98 -12.38
CA THR A 39 7.33 -0.98 -12.93
C THR A 39 7.70 0.35 -13.56
N GLN A 40 9.01 0.58 -13.75
CA GLN A 40 9.57 1.80 -14.33
C GLN A 40 9.33 1.87 -15.85
N LYS A 41 8.07 2.08 -16.26
CA LYS A 41 7.70 2.33 -17.66
C LYS A 41 8.02 3.76 -18.11
N THR A 42 8.12 4.68 -17.17
CA THR A 42 8.39 6.09 -17.37
C THR A 42 9.14 6.66 -16.16
N SER A 43 9.86 7.76 -16.36
CA SER A 43 10.47 8.57 -15.30
C SER A 43 9.69 9.87 -15.04
N TYR A 44 8.49 10.00 -15.58
CA TYR A 44 7.66 11.18 -15.45
C TYR A 44 7.27 11.43 -13.99
N ILE A 45 7.27 12.69 -13.62
CA ILE A 45 6.71 13.20 -12.36
C ILE A 45 5.88 14.43 -12.70
N LEU A 46 4.66 14.45 -12.17
CA LEU A 46 3.78 15.59 -12.36
C LEU A 46 4.38 16.86 -11.73
N PRO A 47 4.24 18.04 -12.34
CA PRO A 47 4.60 19.29 -11.67
C PRO A 47 3.93 19.40 -10.30
N LEU A 48 4.67 19.91 -9.30
CA LEU A 48 4.22 19.91 -7.90
C LEU A 48 2.84 20.57 -7.73
N GLU A 49 2.62 21.70 -8.40
CA GLU A 49 1.35 22.43 -8.32
C GLU A 49 0.16 21.61 -8.84
N LYS A 50 0.36 20.85 -9.94
CA LYS A 50 -0.66 19.95 -10.47
C LYS A 50 -0.91 18.77 -9.53
N ALA A 51 0.13 18.22 -8.90
CA ALA A 51 0.00 17.16 -7.92
C ALA A 51 -0.79 17.64 -6.68
N ILE A 52 -0.50 18.84 -6.19
CA ILE A 52 -1.23 19.48 -5.09
C ILE A 52 -2.70 19.71 -5.49
N TYR A 53 -2.96 20.17 -6.71
CA TYR A 53 -4.32 20.36 -7.21
C TYR A 53 -5.10 19.04 -7.25
N GLY A 54 -4.50 17.95 -7.74
CA GLY A 54 -5.12 16.62 -7.73
C GLY A 54 -5.43 16.12 -6.31
N LEU A 55 -4.54 16.39 -5.33
CA LEU A 55 -4.81 16.07 -3.93
C LEU A 55 -5.99 16.88 -3.33
N LYS A 56 -6.18 18.13 -3.76
CA LYS A 56 -7.37 18.93 -3.39
C LYS A 56 -8.64 18.32 -3.96
N LEU A 57 -8.66 17.94 -5.24
CA LEU A 57 -9.79 17.25 -5.87
C LEU A 57 -10.14 15.95 -5.13
N LEU A 58 -9.15 15.16 -4.74
CA LEU A 58 -9.37 13.95 -3.93
C LEU A 58 -10.00 14.28 -2.58
N LYS A 59 -9.53 15.35 -1.90
CA LYS A 59 -10.10 15.80 -0.62
C LYS A 59 -11.55 16.21 -0.76
N GLU A 60 -11.88 16.98 -1.80
CA GLU A 60 -13.24 17.41 -2.13
C GLU A 60 -14.18 16.23 -2.42
N ALA A 61 -13.66 15.16 -3.05
CA ALA A 61 -14.36 13.91 -3.28
C ALA A 61 -14.45 13.00 -2.04
N GLY A 62 -13.99 13.45 -0.85
CA GLY A 62 -14.14 12.72 0.40
C GLY A 62 -12.93 11.89 0.85
N THR A 63 -11.77 12.03 0.21
CA THR A 63 -10.56 11.32 0.63
C THR A 63 -10.12 11.75 2.03
N GLN A 64 -9.97 10.77 2.91
CA GLN A 64 -9.55 10.96 4.31
C GLN A 64 -8.10 10.51 4.53
N LYS A 65 -7.62 9.60 3.69
CA LYS A 65 -6.30 8.96 3.84
C LYS A 65 -5.57 8.89 2.50
N ILE A 66 -4.31 9.37 2.50
CA ILE A 66 -3.38 9.22 1.38
C ILE A 66 -2.20 8.35 1.80
N ASN A 67 -1.86 7.38 0.97
CA ASN A 67 -0.64 6.60 1.08
C ASN A 67 0.29 6.99 -0.09
N PHE A 68 1.33 7.73 0.18
CA PHE A 68 2.34 8.03 -0.82
C PHE A 68 3.21 6.81 -1.09
N ALA A 69 3.21 6.39 -2.33
CA ALA A 69 3.96 5.23 -2.82
C ALA A 69 4.49 5.54 -4.23
N GLY A 70 4.84 4.50 -4.98
CA GLY A 70 5.30 4.65 -6.36
C GLY A 70 6.20 3.50 -6.74
N GLY A 71 7.26 3.78 -7.50
CA GLY A 71 8.43 2.93 -7.57
C GLY A 71 9.13 2.97 -6.21
N GLU A 72 9.97 3.98 -5.98
CA GLU A 72 10.49 4.31 -4.65
C GLU A 72 10.34 5.82 -4.40
N PRO A 73 9.47 6.22 -3.45
CA PRO A 73 9.19 7.64 -3.21
C PRO A 73 10.42 8.47 -2.83
N PHE A 74 11.39 7.85 -2.15
CA PHE A 74 12.62 8.52 -1.72
C PHE A 74 13.66 8.72 -2.83
N THR A 75 13.35 8.37 -4.07
CA THR A 75 14.09 8.89 -5.23
C THR A 75 13.85 10.39 -5.42
N HIS A 76 12.73 10.92 -4.87
CA HIS A 76 12.35 12.34 -4.90
C HIS A 76 11.91 12.84 -3.51
N PRO A 77 12.83 12.84 -2.51
CA PRO A 77 12.46 13.09 -1.12
C PRO A 77 11.90 14.50 -0.86
N ASN A 78 12.38 15.53 -1.58
CA ASN A 78 11.86 16.89 -1.42
C ASN A 78 10.44 17.03 -1.97
N PHE A 79 10.15 16.42 -3.12
CA PHE A 79 8.82 16.39 -3.71
C PHE A 79 7.83 15.66 -2.79
N LEU A 80 8.20 14.47 -2.33
CA LEU A 80 7.43 13.70 -1.36
C LEU A 80 7.13 14.50 -0.09
N GLY A 81 8.17 15.09 0.50
CA GLY A 81 8.03 15.86 1.73
C GLY A 81 7.09 17.06 1.58
N GLU A 82 7.15 17.75 0.44
CA GLU A 82 6.27 18.88 0.15
C GLU A 82 4.80 18.42 -0.02
N LEU A 83 4.54 17.32 -0.74
CA LEU A 83 3.19 16.76 -0.84
C LEU A 83 2.62 16.38 0.54
N ILE A 84 3.41 15.74 1.39
CA ILE A 84 3.03 15.36 2.75
C ILE A 84 2.66 16.60 3.56
N ARG A 85 3.50 17.64 3.52
CA ARG A 85 3.27 18.91 4.22
C ARG A 85 1.97 19.56 3.74
N GLN A 86 1.77 19.65 2.42
CA GLN A 86 0.58 20.25 1.83
C GLN A 86 -0.70 19.51 2.23
N CYS A 87 -0.68 18.18 2.28
CA CYS A 87 -1.82 17.38 2.75
C CYS A 87 -2.26 17.79 4.15
N LYS A 88 -1.32 18.03 5.06
CA LYS A 88 -1.61 18.34 6.47
C LYS A 88 -1.91 19.82 6.71
N GLU A 89 -1.10 20.72 6.15
CA GLU A 89 -1.20 22.14 6.45
C GLU A 89 -2.29 22.87 5.66
N ASN A 90 -2.47 22.50 4.37
CA ASN A 90 -3.29 23.32 3.46
C ASN A 90 -4.51 22.60 2.88
N ILE A 91 -4.43 21.26 2.70
CA ILE A 91 -5.51 20.49 2.07
C ILE A 91 -6.46 19.88 3.12
N GLY A 92 -5.95 19.57 4.31
CA GLY A 92 -6.76 18.99 5.39
C GLY A 92 -7.02 17.50 5.21
N ILE A 93 -6.09 16.74 4.59
CA ILE A 93 -6.16 15.28 4.56
C ILE A 93 -5.72 14.75 5.93
N ASN A 94 -6.64 14.06 6.62
CA ASN A 94 -6.48 13.70 8.03
C ASN A 94 -5.33 12.72 8.26
N LYS A 95 -5.13 11.76 7.34
CA LYS A 95 -4.17 10.67 7.51
C LYS A 95 -3.23 10.55 6.32
N VAL A 96 -1.94 10.63 6.61
CA VAL A 96 -0.87 10.54 5.62
C VAL A 96 0.06 9.40 5.98
N SER A 97 0.30 8.50 5.04
CA SER A 97 1.30 7.46 5.18
C SER A 97 2.27 7.43 3.99
N VAL A 98 3.45 6.87 4.22
CA VAL A 98 4.47 6.65 3.20
C VAL A 98 4.75 5.17 3.12
N ILE A 99 4.88 4.63 1.90
CA ILE A 99 5.28 3.25 1.64
C ILE A 99 6.59 3.27 0.84
N THR A 100 7.63 2.68 1.38
CA THR A 100 8.99 2.73 0.82
C THR A 100 9.72 1.39 0.94
N ASN A 101 10.73 1.16 0.12
CA ASN A 101 11.67 0.05 0.32
C ASN A 101 12.71 0.37 1.42
N GLY A 102 12.73 1.59 1.92
CA GLY A 102 13.54 2.06 3.04
C GLY A 102 15.00 2.42 2.71
N SER A 103 15.53 1.99 1.58
CA SER A 103 16.98 2.07 1.28
C SER A 103 17.54 3.48 1.16
N LEU A 104 16.74 4.43 0.67
CA LEU A 104 17.14 5.82 0.43
C LEU A 104 16.75 6.77 1.55
N VAL A 105 16.08 6.27 2.58
CA VAL A 105 15.55 7.07 3.68
C VAL A 105 16.69 7.59 4.57
N LYS A 106 16.70 8.89 4.85
CA LYS A 106 17.67 9.57 5.72
C LYS A 106 16.98 10.16 6.94
N ARG A 107 17.68 10.25 8.08
CA ARG A 107 17.20 10.90 9.32
C ARG A 107 16.71 12.32 9.05
N SER A 108 17.43 13.09 8.24
CA SER A 108 17.07 14.47 7.90
C SER A 108 15.68 14.64 7.28
N PHE A 109 15.15 13.60 6.66
CA PHE A 109 13.76 13.61 6.17
C PHE A 109 12.76 13.60 7.34
N PHE A 110 13.00 12.79 8.36
CA PHE A 110 12.16 12.75 9.56
C PHE A 110 12.25 14.06 10.35
N GLU A 111 13.44 14.65 10.48
CA GLU A 111 13.63 15.95 11.10
C GLU A 111 12.78 17.04 10.46
N LYS A 112 12.69 17.03 9.12
CA LYS A 112 11.97 18.05 8.37
C LYS A 112 10.46 17.76 8.24
N PHE A 113 10.09 16.51 7.98
CA PHE A 113 8.73 16.14 7.58
C PHE A 113 8.04 15.12 8.49
N GLY A 114 8.75 14.55 9.47
CA GLY A 114 8.22 13.47 10.32
C GLY A 114 6.92 13.84 11.02
N LYS A 115 6.79 15.07 11.49
CA LYS A 115 5.58 15.59 12.18
C LYS A 115 4.29 15.53 11.34
N TYR A 116 4.40 15.37 10.03
CA TYR A 116 3.26 15.28 9.11
C TYR A 116 2.90 13.85 8.72
N ILE A 117 3.65 12.85 9.20
CA ILE A 117 3.47 11.45 8.83
C ILE A 117 2.79 10.69 9.97
N ASP A 118 1.66 10.08 9.70
CA ASP A 118 0.96 9.25 10.69
C ASP A 118 1.49 7.80 10.70
N VAL A 119 1.78 7.24 9.51
CA VAL A 119 2.26 5.86 9.35
C VAL A 119 3.41 5.81 8.35
N PHE A 120 4.47 5.10 8.72
CA PHE A 120 5.60 4.83 7.85
C PHE A 120 5.70 3.34 7.57
N GLY A 121 5.39 2.95 6.34
CA GLY A 121 5.39 1.56 5.89
C GLY A 121 6.67 1.21 5.16
N VAL A 122 7.36 0.18 5.62
CA VAL A 122 8.57 -0.31 4.97
C VAL A 122 8.30 -1.69 4.37
N SER A 123 8.80 -1.91 3.16
CA SER A 123 8.66 -3.20 2.47
C SER A 123 9.84 -4.10 2.82
N CYS A 124 9.53 -5.29 3.35
CA CYS A 124 10.51 -6.36 3.57
C CYS A 124 9.84 -7.70 3.28
N ASP A 125 10.36 -8.44 2.32
CA ASP A 125 9.75 -9.70 1.90
C ASP A 125 10.40 -10.91 2.58
N SER A 126 11.62 -10.75 3.10
CA SER A 126 12.35 -11.81 3.80
C SER A 126 13.35 -11.20 4.79
N PHE A 127 13.62 -11.93 5.87
CA PHE A 127 14.71 -11.61 6.80
C PHE A 127 16.02 -12.33 6.42
N ILE A 128 16.00 -13.11 5.33
CA ILE A 128 17.15 -13.83 4.77
C ILE A 128 17.69 -13.03 3.58
N ALA A 129 18.96 -12.62 3.65
CA ALA A 129 19.59 -11.77 2.64
C ALA A 129 19.53 -12.38 1.22
N GLU A 130 19.85 -13.67 1.11
CA GLU A 130 19.85 -14.40 -0.16
C GLU A 130 18.45 -14.45 -0.80
N THR A 131 17.40 -14.59 0.01
CA THR A 131 16.01 -14.57 -0.46
C THR A 131 15.66 -13.19 -1.02
N ASN A 132 16.01 -12.11 -0.30
CA ASN A 132 15.79 -10.75 -0.79
C ASN A 132 16.54 -10.48 -2.12
N ILE A 133 17.77 -10.96 -2.25
CA ILE A 133 18.56 -10.85 -3.50
C ILE A 133 17.85 -11.59 -4.65
N LYS A 134 17.36 -12.82 -4.43
CA LYS A 134 16.63 -13.62 -5.42
C LYS A 134 15.31 -12.92 -5.84
N ILE A 135 14.63 -12.29 -4.91
CA ILE A 135 13.42 -11.50 -5.17
C ILE A 135 13.74 -10.23 -5.98
N GLY A 136 14.97 -9.71 -5.89
CA GLY A 136 15.39 -8.43 -6.46
C GLY A 136 15.13 -7.24 -5.52
N ARG A 137 14.92 -7.51 -4.22
CA ARG A 137 14.77 -6.51 -3.17
C ARG A 137 16.14 -6.11 -2.62
N GLY A 138 16.82 -5.23 -3.36
CA GLY A 138 18.21 -4.82 -3.09
C GLY A 138 19.26 -5.77 -3.67
N ARG A 139 20.47 -5.25 -3.82
CA ARG A 139 21.58 -5.99 -4.44
C ARG A 139 22.44 -6.73 -3.41
N LYS A 140 22.41 -6.29 -2.15
CA LYS A 140 23.32 -6.77 -1.09
C LYS A 140 22.59 -7.50 0.05
N GLY A 141 21.26 -7.57 0.04
CA GLY A 141 20.47 -8.14 1.15
C GLY A 141 20.56 -7.35 2.47
N ASP A 142 21.09 -6.12 2.44
CA ASP A 142 21.31 -5.26 3.61
C ASP A 142 20.06 -4.47 4.05
N ASN A 143 18.94 -4.65 3.36
CA ASN A 143 17.67 -4.00 3.65
C ASN A 143 17.13 -4.33 5.05
N VAL A 144 17.44 -5.51 5.61
CA VAL A 144 16.97 -5.92 6.95
C VAL A 144 17.58 -5.03 8.05
N LYS A 145 18.89 -4.75 8.00
CA LYS A 145 19.51 -3.82 8.96
C LYS A 145 18.86 -2.46 8.91
N LYS A 146 18.63 -1.94 7.70
CA LYS A 146 17.98 -0.63 7.49
C LYS A 146 16.55 -0.61 8.01
N LEU A 147 15.84 -1.73 7.92
CA LEU A 147 14.49 -1.89 8.45
C LEU A 147 14.42 -1.62 9.96
N PHE A 148 15.33 -2.21 10.76
CA PHE A 148 15.39 -1.99 12.20
C PHE A 148 15.80 -0.54 12.54
N GLU A 149 16.75 0.06 11.80
CA GLU A 149 17.07 1.49 11.96
C GLU A 149 15.85 2.39 11.74
N LEU A 150 15.05 2.11 10.72
CA LEU A 150 13.83 2.88 10.43
C LEU A 150 12.74 2.67 11.47
N ARG A 151 12.64 1.46 12.06
CA ARG A 151 11.74 1.19 13.18
C ARG A 151 12.06 2.10 14.38
N GLU A 152 13.33 2.23 14.73
CA GLU A 152 13.76 3.11 15.83
C GLU A 152 13.52 4.59 15.51
N LEU A 153 13.76 5.04 14.27
CA LEU A 153 13.41 6.39 13.85
C LEU A 153 11.90 6.64 13.97
N CYS A 154 11.06 5.73 13.54
CA CYS A 154 9.61 5.87 13.68
C CYS A 154 9.20 6.01 15.15
N LYS A 155 9.82 5.25 16.06
CA LYS A 155 9.58 5.36 17.49
C LYS A 155 10.00 6.73 18.04
N GLU A 156 11.18 7.22 17.66
CA GLU A 156 11.70 8.54 18.07
C GLU A 156 10.76 9.67 17.66
N TYR A 157 10.19 9.60 16.46
CA TYR A 157 9.28 10.62 15.93
C TYR A 157 7.80 10.34 16.20
N SER A 158 7.45 9.33 17.01
CA SER A 158 6.07 8.94 17.34
C SER A 158 5.24 8.58 16.10
N ILE A 159 5.86 8.03 15.06
CA ILE A 159 5.24 7.59 13.82
C ILE A 159 4.94 6.09 13.93
N LYS A 160 3.73 5.67 13.56
CA LYS A 160 3.36 4.25 13.53
C LYS A 160 4.15 3.51 12.46
N PHE A 161 4.94 2.54 12.87
CA PHE A 161 5.72 1.72 11.96
C PHE A 161 4.88 0.55 11.41
N LYS A 162 4.83 0.44 10.08
CA LYS A 162 4.10 -0.61 9.38
C LYS A 162 5.09 -1.43 8.53
N LEU A 163 4.91 -2.74 8.52
CA LEU A 163 5.64 -3.64 7.64
C LEU A 163 4.73 -4.14 6.52
N ASN A 164 5.28 -4.21 5.30
CA ASN A 164 4.63 -4.82 4.14
C ASN A 164 5.49 -5.97 3.62
N THR A 165 4.90 -7.14 3.46
CA THR A 165 5.55 -8.35 2.92
C THR A 165 4.71 -8.91 1.78
N VAL A 166 5.31 -9.15 0.63
CA VAL A 166 4.70 -9.93 -0.45
C VAL A 166 5.17 -11.37 -0.32
N VAL A 167 4.22 -12.27 -0.09
CA VAL A 167 4.49 -13.72 -0.03
C VAL A 167 4.52 -14.26 -1.45
N CYS A 168 5.63 -14.88 -1.82
CA CYS A 168 5.89 -15.45 -3.13
C CYS A 168 6.61 -16.81 -3.00
N SER A 169 6.88 -17.48 -4.10
CA SER A 169 7.54 -18.78 -4.14
C SER A 169 8.88 -18.86 -3.39
N TYR A 170 9.59 -17.73 -3.22
CA TYR A 170 10.89 -17.71 -2.56
C TYR A 170 10.85 -17.57 -1.04
N ASN A 171 9.74 -17.07 -0.47
CA ASN A 171 9.63 -16.81 0.97
C ASN A 171 8.40 -17.46 1.63
N LYS A 172 7.57 -18.17 0.87
CA LYS A 172 6.34 -18.80 1.37
C LYS A 172 6.56 -19.76 2.54
N ASP A 173 7.75 -20.37 2.64
CA ASP A 173 8.11 -21.32 3.68
C ASP A 173 8.92 -20.71 4.83
N GLU A 174 9.29 -19.43 4.74
CA GLU A 174 10.05 -18.73 5.78
C GLU A 174 9.22 -18.55 7.06
N ASN A 175 9.82 -18.83 8.22
CA ASN A 175 9.25 -18.47 9.52
C ASN A 175 9.83 -17.12 9.97
N MET A 176 8.98 -16.10 10.01
CA MET A 176 9.36 -14.72 10.33
C MET A 176 8.99 -14.32 11.78
N VAL A 177 8.40 -15.22 12.57
CA VAL A 177 7.81 -14.91 13.88
C VAL A 177 8.75 -14.14 14.77
N GLU A 178 9.95 -14.66 15.02
CA GLU A 178 10.92 -14.03 15.91
C GLU A 178 11.40 -12.64 15.42
N ASN A 179 11.54 -12.49 14.12
CA ASN A 179 11.93 -11.20 13.53
C ASN A 179 10.82 -10.18 13.63
N ILE A 180 9.56 -10.60 13.41
CA ILE A 180 8.39 -9.72 13.54
C ILE A 180 8.19 -9.31 15.00
N LYS A 181 8.34 -10.24 15.96
CA LYS A 181 8.29 -9.91 17.41
C LYS A 181 9.35 -8.87 17.79
N LYS A 182 10.59 -9.03 17.31
CA LYS A 182 11.67 -8.07 17.55
C LYS A 182 11.41 -6.71 16.90
N LEU A 183 10.85 -6.71 15.69
CA LEU A 183 10.54 -5.50 14.95
C LEU A 183 9.34 -4.75 15.55
N ASP A 184 8.41 -5.47 16.16
CA ASP A 184 7.19 -4.97 16.79
C ASP A 184 6.47 -3.91 15.92
N PRO A 185 6.00 -4.27 14.71
CA PRO A 185 5.31 -3.33 13.87
C PRO A 185 3.89 -3.08 14.39
N TYR A 186 3.43 -1.82 14.30
CA TYR A 186 2.02 -1.48 14.55
C TYR A 186 1.06 -2.33 13.71
N ARG A 187 1.46 -2.70 12.49
CA ARG A 187 0.70 -3.54 11.56
C ARG A 187 1.65 -4.22 10.59
N TRP A 188 1.52 -5.52 10.45
CA TRP A 188 2.21 -6.29 9.43
C TRP A 188 1.24 -6.70 8.32
N LYS A 189 1.29 -6.04 7.17
CA LYS A 189 0.52 -6.44 6.00
C LYS A 189 1.24 -7.52 5.23
N VAL A 190 0.53 -8.60 4.98
CA VAL A 190 1.01 -9.77 4.26
C VAL A 190 0.16 -9.93 3.00
N PHE A 191 0.77 -9.74 1.85
CA PHE A 191 0.11 -9.77 0.55
C PHE A 191 0.45 -11.06 -0.19
N GLN A 192 -0.54 -11.77 -0.69
CA GLN A 192 -0.29 -12.81 -1.68
C GLN A 192 0.24 -12.14 -2.96
N VAL A 193 1.29 -12.71 -3.58
CA VAL A 193 1.85 -12.17 -4.83
C VAL A 193 0.77 -12.08 -5.91
N LEU A 194 0.65 -10.92 -6.56
CA LEU A 194 -0.44 -10.61 -7.47
C LEU A 194 0.06 -10.45 -8.91
N LEU A 195 -0.60 -11.14 -9.84
CA LEU A 195 -0.51 -10.86 -11.27
C LEU A 195 -1.42 -9.68 -11.60
N VAL A 196 -0.86 -8.66 -12.25
CA VAL A 196 -1.59 -7.49 -12.75
C VAL A 196 -1.38 -7.41 -14.27
N LYS A 197 -2.47 -7.59 -15.01
CA LYS A 197 -2.48 -7.54 -16.47
C LYS A 197 -1.87 -6.23 -16.96
N GLY A 198 -1.03 -6.31 -17.98
CA GLY A 198 -0.36 -5.15 -18.54
C GLY A 198 0.81 -4.59 -17.71
N GLU A 199 1.08 -5.08 -16.48
CA GLU A 199 2.16 -4.60 -15.61
C GLU A 199 3.28 -5.64 -15.41
N ASN A 200 2.95 -6.85 -14.92
CA ASN A 200 3.93 -7.89 -14.59
C ASN A 200 3.55 -9.28 -15.09
N GLU A 201 2.75 -9.36 -16.13
CA GLU A 201 2.16 -10.59 -16.67
C GLU A 201 3.15 -11.51 -17.42
N GLY A 202 4.37 -11.06 -17.67
CA GLY A 202 5.37 -11.80 -18.45
C GLY A 202 5.54 -11.28 -19.88
N GLY A 203 6.22 -12.03 -20.72
CA GLY A 203 6.49 -11.66 -22.12
C GLY A 203 7.45 -10.47 -22.22
N ASP A 204 7.03 -9.40 -22.87
CA ASP A 204 7.78 -8.15 -23.06
C ASP A 204 7.72 -7.18 -21.86
N LYS A 205 7.11 -7.58 -20.77
CA LYS A 205 6.98 -6.74 -19.57
C LYS A 205 8.32 -6.59 -18.84
N LEU A 206 8.50 -5.47 -18.14
CA LEU A 206 9.71 -5.19 -17.37
C LEU A 206 9.91 -6.15 -16.18
N ARG A 207 8.84 -6.82 -15.74
CA ARG A 207 8.85 -7.85 -14.71
C ARG A 207 7.95 -9.01 -15.11
N ASP A 208 8.36 -10.19 -14.71
CA ASP A 208 7.60 -11.42 -14.92
C ASP A 208 7.30 -12.05 -13.56
N VAL A 209 6.02 -11.98 -13.17
CA VAL A 209 5.55 -12.51 -11.89
C VAL A 209 5.42 -14.04 -11.89
N THR A 210 5.45 -14.70 -13.04
CA THR A 210 5.12 -16.13 -13.20
C THR A 210 5.89 -17.01 -12.22
N ARG A 211 7.20 -16.82 -12.11
CA ARG A 211 8.07 -17.60 -11.21
C ARG A 211 7.90 -17.27 -9.72
N PHE A 212 7.16 -16.23 -9.40
CA PHE A 212 6.91 -15.78 -8.02
C PHE A 212 5.55 -16.23 -7.50
N GLN A 213 4.68 -16.74 -8.36
CA GLN A 213 3.33 -17.14 -8.00
C GLN A 213 3.32 -18.24 -6.95
N ILE A 214 2.29 -18.21 -6.12
CA ILE A 214 1.96 -19.21 -5.12
C ILE A 214 0.47 -19.54 -5.19
N THR A 215 0.10 -20.72 -4.73
CA THR A 215 -1.32 -21.11 -4.64
C THR A 215 -1.98 -20.48 -3.40
N ASN A 216 -3.31 -20.55 -3.36
CA ASN A 216 -4.07 -20.11 -2.18
C ASN A 216 -3.72 -20.97 -0.95
N GLU A 217 -3.52 -22.28 -1.14
CA GLU A 217 -3.13 -23.22 -0.08
C GLU A 217 -1.76 -22.89 0.50
N GLU A 218 -0.79 -22.51 -0.34
CA GLU A 218 0.54 -22.08 0.09
C GLU A 218 0.46 -20.78 0.88
N PHE A 219 -0.41 -19.85 0.47
CA PHE A 219 -0.65 -18.61 1.21
C PHE A 219 -1.32 -18.88 2.56
N GLU A 220 -2.32 -19.78 2.62
CA GLU A 220 -2.94 -20.19 3.88
C GLU A 220 -1.95 -20.87 4.83
N GLN A 221 -1.03 -21.69 4.33
CA GLN A 221 0.05 -22.29 5.12
C GLN A 221 0.99 -21.22 5.71
N PHE A 222 1.32 -20.20 4.91
CA PHE A 222 2.11 -19.05 5.42
C PHE A 222 1.35 -18.34 6.54
N LYS A 223 0.07 -18.05 6.37
CA LYS A 223 -0.77 -17.41 7.39
C LYS A 223 -0.83 -18.23 8.69
N LYS A 224 -1.07 -19.54 8.57
CA LYS A 224 -1.12 -20.45 9.72
C LYS A 224 0.20 -20.48 10.49
N ARG A 225 1.35 -20.46 9.80
CA ARG A 225 2.68 -20.41 10.44
C ARG A 225 2.89 -19.17 11.29
N HIS A 226 2.17 -18.08 11.02
CA HIS A 226 2.31 -16.78 11.68
C HIS A 226 1.05 -16.36 12.46
N GLU A 227 0.09 -17.27 12.70
CA GLU A 227 -1.22 -16.93 13.30
C GLU A 227 -1.14 -16.38 14.73
N GLU A 228 -0.05 -16.67 15.44
CA GLU A 228 0.20 -16.11 16.79
C GLU A 228 0.49 -14.60 16.78
N LEU A 229 0.80 -14.02 15.61
CA LEU A 229 1.15 -12.61 15.49
C LEU A 229 -0.10 -11.75 15.25
N SER A 230 -0.63 -11.16 16.31
CA SER A 230 -1.83 -10.32 16.26
C SER A 230 -1.69 -9.08 15.35
N CYS A 231 -0.47 -8.62 15.08
CA CYS A 231 -0.21 -7.50 14.15
C CYS A 231 -0.33 -7.90 12.67
N MET A 232 -0.46 -9.20 12.35
CA MET A 232 -0.57 -9.69 10.98
C MET A 232 -1.94 -9.38 10.36
N VAL A 233 -1.93 -8.82 9.17
CA VAL A 233 -3.14 -8.54 8.36
C VAL A 233 -2.91 -9.10 6.96
N PRO A 234 -3.38 -10.33 6.70
CA PRO A 234 -3.22 -10.95 5.39
C PRO A 234 -4.23 -10.40 4.40
N GLU A 235 -3.81 -10.30 3.14
CA GLU A 235 -4.64 -9.90 2.01
C GLU A 235 -4.39 -10.83 0.82
N SER A 236 -5.42 -11.54 0.42
CA SER A 236 -5.41 -12.41 -0.76
C SER A 236 -5.48 -11.61 -2.06
N ASN A 237 -5.20 -12.26 -3.18
CA ASN A 237 -5.32 -11.66 -4.50
C ASN A 237 -6.72 -11.10 -4.77
N ASP A 238 -7.76 -11.83 -4.38
CA ASP A 238 -9.14 -11.40 -4.62
C ASP A 238 -9.49 -10.12 -3.84
N SER A 239 -9.09 -10.05 -2.57
CA SER A 239 -9.28 -8.83 -1.77
C SER A 239 -8.51 -7.64 -2.31
N MET A 240 -7.34 -7.85 -2.91
CA MET A 240 -6.51 -6.74 -3.42
C MET A 240 -7.01 -6.18 -4.76
N LYS A 241 -7.51 -7.03 -5.66
CA LYS A 241 -7.94 -6.61 -7.00
C LYS A 241 -8.99 -5.51 -6.95
N SER A 242 -9.99 -5.67 -6.10
CA SER A 242 -11.19 -4.82 -6.10
C SER A 242 -11.17 -3.67 -5.07
N SER A 243 -10.32 -3.73 -4.05
CA SER A 243 -10.46 -2.86 -2.86
C SER A 243 -9.40 -1.78 -2.70
N TYR A 244 -8.46 -1.66 -3.63
CA TYR A 244 -7.43 -0.62 -3.61
C TYR A 244 -7.65 0.40 -4.71
N LEU A 245 -7.68 1.68 -4.34
CA LEU A 245 -7.55 2.79 -5.29
C LEU A 245 -6.08 3.15 -5.41
N ILE A 246 -5.52 2.95 -6.60
CA ILE A 246 -4.15 3.34 -6.94
C ILE A 246 -4.22 4.44 -7.99
N LEU A 247 -3.63 5.58 -7.66
CA LEU A 247 -3.50 6.72 -8.55
C LEU A 247 -2.06 6.77 -9.06
N ASP A 248 -1.87 6.83 -10.37
CA ASP A 248 -0.55 6.84 -11.00
C ASP A 248 0.09 8.23 -11.07
N GLU A 249 1.27 8.32 -11.69
CA GLU A 249 2.05 9.54 -11.89
C GLU A 249 1.39 10.59 -12.78
N TYR A 250 0.32 10.20 -13.50
CA TYR A 250 -0.52 11.09 -14.33
C TYR A 250 -1.85 11.45 -13.67
N MET A 251 -2.05 11.08 -12.40
CA MET A 251 -3.33 11.23 -11.69
C MET A 251 -4.47 10.43 -12.33
N ARG A 252 -4.21 9.20 -12.79
CA ARG A 252 -5.20 8.27 -13.32
C ARG A 252 -5.36 7.12 -12.33
N PHE A 253 -6.59 6.69 -12.09
CA PHE A 253 -6.81 5.47 -11.34
C PHE A 253 -6.46 4.25 -12.17
N LEU A 254 -5.67 3.33 -11.59
CA LEU A 254 -5.33 2.05 -12.22
C LEU A 254 -6.48 1.07 -12.01
N ASP A 255 -6.99 0.51 -13.10
CA ASP A 255 -7.87 -0.65 -13.04
C ASP A 255 -7.06 -1.93 -12.90
N LYS A 256 -7.38 -2.74 -11.90
CA LYS A 256 -6.75 -4.03 -11.61
C LYS A 256 -7.73 -5.19 -11.82
N GLY A 257 -8.92 -4.89 -12.33
CA GLY A 257 -9.93 -5.87 -12.73
C GLY A 257 -9.58 -6.55 -14.06
N ASP A 258 -10.55 -7.26 -14.60
CA ASP A 258 -10.41 -7.97 -15.87
C ASP A 258 -10.82 -7.11 -17.09
N GLY A 259 -10.96 -5.77 -16.89
CA GLY A 259 -11.32 -4.81 -17.93
C GLY A 259 -10.25 -4.66 -19.02
N GLU A 260 -10.65 -4.13 -20.17
CA GLU A 260 -9.72 -3.82 -21.28
C GLU A 260 -8.87 -2.60 -20.96
N GLU A 261 -9.44 -1.61 -20.28
CA GLU A 261 -8.77 -0.39 -19.85
C GLU A 261 -7.95 -0.64 -18.60
N ILE A 262 -6.66 -0.31 -18.65
CA ILE A 262 -5.74 -0.48 -17.53
C ILE A 262 -5.70 0.74 -16.59
N HIS A 263 -6.35 1.86 -16.97
CA HIS A 263 -6.45 3.08 -16.18
C HIS A 263 -7.62 3.97 -16.66
N SER A 264 -8.11 4.82 -15.75
CA SER A 264 -9.05 5.90 -16.08
C SER A 264 -8.40 7.03 -16.87
N GLU A 265 -9.20 7.99 -17.31
CA GLU A 265 -8.71 9.34 -17.61
C GLU A 265 -8.14 10.00 -16.33
N SER A 266 -7.35 11.08 -16.51
CA SER A 266 -6.78 11.83 -15.37
C SER A 266 -7.88 12.54 -14.57
N ILE A 267 -7.83 12.45 -13.24
CA ILE A 267 -8.73 13.23 -12.38
C ILE A 267 -8.55 14.74 -12.55
N LEU A 268 -7.43 15.19 -13.11
CA LEU A 268 -7.19 16.60 -13.42
C LEU A 268 -8.04 17.09 -14.59
N ASP A 269 -8.42 16.18 -15.49
CA ASP A 269 -9.15 16.49 -16.73
C ASP A 269 -10.65 16.24 -16.56
N VAL A 270 -11.04 15.11 -15.94
CA VAL A 270 -12.44 14.68 -15.87
C VAL A 270 -13.05 14.74 -14.46
N GLY A 271 -12.24 15.03 -13.45
CA GLY A 271 -12.67 14.99 -12.05
C GLY A 271 -12.65 13.57 -11.45
N VAL A 272 -12.72 13.51 -10.11
CA VAL A 272 -12.54 12.26 -9.36
C VAL A 272 -13.68 11.27 -9.61
N ASN A 273 -14.93 11.74 -9.58
CA ASN A 273 -16.08 10.85 -9.68
C ASN A 273 -16.13 10.14 -11.05
N LYS A 274 -15.98 10.91 -12.15
CA LYS A 274 -15.97 10.32 -13.50
C LYS A 274 -14.81 9.35 -13.69
N ALA A 275 -13.63 9.66 -13.14
CA ALA A 275 -12.50 8.76 -13.20
C ALA A 275 -12.73 7.46 -12.38
N LEU A 276 -13.47 7.52 -11.25
CA LEU A 276 -13.83 6.35 -10.45
C LEU A 276 -14.89 5.47 -11.12
N GLU A 277 -15.80 6.04 -11.89
CA GLU A 277 -16.80 5.29 -12.65
C GLU A 277 -16.14 4.39 -13.71
N ALA A 278 -15.00 4.82 -14.25
CA ALA A 278 -14.27 4.12 -15.31
C ALA A 278 -13.47 2.90 -14.81
N ILE A 279 -13.41 2.63 -13.49
CA ILE A 279 -12.64 1.52 -12.92
C ILE A 279 -13.51 0.63 -12.02
N TYR A 280 -13.06 -0.62 -11.86
CA TYR A 280 -13.66 -1.52 -10.91
C TYR A 280 -13.15 -1.23 -9.50
N TYR A 281 -14.06 -0.81 -8.60
CA TYR A 281 -13.79 -0.59 -7.18
C TYR A 281 -14.95 -1.08 -6.33
N ASP A 282 -14.67 -1.97 -5.37
CA ASP A 282 -15.63 -2.53 -4.42
C ASP A 282 -15.41 -1.92 -3.03
N GLU A 283 -16.28 -0.97 -2.67
CA GLU A 283 -16.22 -0.31 -1.36
C GLU A 283 -16.59 -1.27 -0.21
N LYS A 284 -17.44 -2.28 -0.47
CA LYS A 284 -17.79 -3.28 0.56
C LYS A 284 -16.60 -4.14 0.92
N GLU A 285 -15.84 -4.61 -0.09
CA GLU A 285 -14.61 -5.37 0.17
C GLU A 285 -13.53 -4.48 0.82
N PHE A 286 -13.46 -3.19 0.45
CA PHE A 286 -12.60 -2.22 1.14
C PHE A 286 -12.90 -2.11 2.63
N ILE A 287 -14.19 -2.03 3.03
CA ILE A 287 -14.61 -1.97 4.44
C ILE A 287 -14.34 -3.31 5.12
N LYS A 288 -14.71 -4.44 4.48
CA LYS A 288 -14.54 -5.80 5.01
C LYS A 288 -13.08 -6.11 5.38
N ARG A 289 -12.11 -5.69 4.55
CA ARG A 289 -10.67 -5.82 4.88
C ARG A 289 -10.16 -4.74 5.85
N LYS A 290 -11.05 -3.99 6.50
CA LYS A 290 -10.73 -2.88 7.42
C LYS A 290 -9.85 -1.81 6.75
N GLY A 291 -10.14 -1.47 5.50
CA GLY A 291 -9.45 -0.42 4.75
C GLY A 291 -9.76 0.98 5.26
N ASP A 292 -10.93 1.17 5.87
CA ASP A 292 -11.47 2.42 6.41
C ASP A 292 -10.88 2.82 7.78
N TYR A 293 -10.08 1.94 8.43
CA TYR A 293 -9.49 2.29 9.73
C TYR A 293 -8.70 3.61 9.66
N LEU A 294 -9.03 4.49 10.58
CA LEU A 294 -8.38 5.78 10.75
C LEU A 294 -7.30 5.65 11.82
N PHE A 295 -6.12 5.33 11.57
CA PHE A 295 -4.90 5.19 12.41
C PHE A 295 -4.99 5.63 13.90
N ASN A 296 -6.15 6.10 14.39
CA ASN A 296 -6.40 6.55 15.75
C ASN A 296 -6.78 5.40 16.68
N ASP A 297 -7.40 4.35 16.13
CA ASP A 297 -7.83 3.21 16.92
C ASP A 297 -6.63 2.29 17.10
N ARG A 298 -6.42 1.84 18.34
CA ARG A 298 -5.64 0.63 18.53
C ARG A 298 -6.40 -0.46 17.79
N ASP A 299 -5.84 -0.94 16.70
CA ASP A 299 -6.38 -2.11 16.00
C ASP A 299 -6.63 -3.17 17.08
N PRO A 300 -7.83 -3.79 17.18
CA PRO A 300 -8.09 -4.82 18.20
C PRO A 300 -7.08 -5.97 18.20
N CYS A 301 -6.31 -6.12 17.10
CA CYS A 301 -5.15 -7.00 17.05
C CYS A 301 -3.99 -6.63 18.00
N LEU A 302 -3.97 -5.44 18.59
CA LEU A 302 -2.89 -5.00 19.49
C LEU A 302 -3.20 -5.22 20.97
N GLN A 303 -4.29 -5.89 21.32
CA GLN A 303 -4.54 -6.37 22.67
C GLN A 303 -3.88 -7.75 22.90
N CYS A 304 -2.55 -7.83 22.75
CA CYS A 304 -1.78 -8.73 23.58
C CYS A 304 -1.62 -8.02 24.94
N GLU A 305 -2.65 -8.07 25.75
CA GLU A 305 -2.45 -7.97 27.19
C GLU A 305 -1.49 -9.09 27.57
N VAL A 306 -0.26 -8.71 27.87
CA VAL A 306 0.57 -9.47 28.78
C VAL A 306 -0.28 -9.58 30.05
N LYS A 307 -0.97 -10.71 30.23
CA LYS A 307 -1.45 -11.12 31.54
C LYS A 307 -0.20 -11.27 32.39
N GLN A 308 0.18 -10.19 33.06
CA GLN A 308 0.97 -10.30 34.27
C GLN A 308 0.09 -11.11 35.21
N GLU A 309 0.39 -12.40 35.34
CA GLU A 309 0.04 -13.16 36.52
C GLU A 309 0.69 -12.48 37.71
N ILE A 310 -0.08 -11.64 38.34
CA ILE A 310 0.24 -11.21 39.71
C ILE A 310 -0.08 -12.43 40.53
N GLY A 311 0.93 -13.25 40.76
CA GLY A 311 0.93 -14.23 41.83
C GLY A 311 0.76 -13.47 43.14
N ARG A 312 -0.43 -13.50 43.69
CA ARG A 312 -0.65 -13.21 45.10
C ARG A 312 -0.35 -14.51 45.82
N ASP A 313 0.82 -14.56 46.38
CA ASP A 313 1.10 -15.47 47.47
C ASP A 313 1.06 -14.70 48.78
N PHE A 314 0.20 -15.21 49.64
CA PHE A 314 0.20 -14.94 51.06
C PHE A 314 1.37 -15.67 51.72
#